data_9507d4d226a00ea25371655b2b7d70df
#
_entry.id   9507d4d226a00ea25371655b2b7d70df
#
_cell.length_a   1.000
_cell.length_b   1.000
_cell.length_c   1.000
_cell.angle_alpha   90.00
_cell.angle_beta   90.00
_cell.angle_gamma   90.00
#
_symmetry.space_group_name_H-M   'P 1'
#
loop_
_entity.id
_entity.type
_entity.pdbx_description
1 polymer ?
#
loop_
_entity_poly.entity_id
_entity_poly.type
_entity_poly.pdbx_seq_one_letter_code
_entity_poly.pdbx_strand_id
1 'polypeptide(L)'
;ATADDQGRCDASPKGDPPGQLVHIVDDTTIAIAERPGNRRVDGYHNVLVNPRVGLNFFVPGRGDTLRINGRARLVSDADFFEALVVKGHHPILALVVEIEEVFYHCAKAFMRSQLWQPETWQPDVLPSVAAISKATIPDSPETLEQLEAYYGQAYEQGIYSETR
;
A
#
# COMPACT_ATOMS: atom_id res chain seq x y z
N ALA A 1 -6.22 3.47 5.08
CA ALA A 1 -6.74 4.84 5.13
C ALA A 1 -6.43 5.46 6.49
N THR A 2 -6.04 6.72 6.48
CA THR A 2 -5.74 7.54 7.66
C THR A 2 -6.40 8.92 7.49
N ALA A 3 -6.44 9.71 8.55
CA ALA A 3 -6.83 11.11 8.47
C ALA A 3 -6.01 11.92 9.47
N ASP A 4 -5.75 13.18 9.14
CA ASP A 4 -5.11 14.11 10.09
C ASP A 4 -6.11 14.62 11.16
N ASP A 5 -5.66 15.51 12.03
CA ASP A 5 -6.46 16.13 13.09
C ASP A 5 -7.57 17.07 12.57
N GLN A 6 -7.49 17.46 11.28
CA GLN A 6 -8.52 18.27 10.60
C GLN A 6 -9.49 17.40 9.76
N GLY A 7 -9.35 16.08 9.79
CA GLY A 7 -10.17 15.15 9.01
C GLY A 7 -9.80 15.03 7.54
N ARG A 8 -8.65 15.55 7.10
CA ARG A 8 -8.16 15.35 5.72
C ARG A 8 -7.64 13.92 5.60
N CYS A 9 -8.24 13.17 4.66
CA CYS A 9 -7.99 11.75 4.50
C CYS A 9 -6.89 11.47 3.50
N ASP A 10 -6.16 10.37 3.74
CA ASP A 10 -5.21 9.77 2.82
C ASP A 10 -5.38 8.25 2.78
N ALA A 11 -5.08 7.64 1.64
CA ALA A 11 -5.14 6.20 1.45
C ALA A 11 -3.90 5.73 0.70
N SER A 12 -3.16 4.79 1.29
CA SER A 12 -1.94 4.24 0.71
C SER A 12 -2.08 2.74 0.49
N PRO A 13 -1.85 2.23 -0.73
CA PRO A 13 -1.81 0.80 -0.97
C PRO A 13 -0.58 0.18 -0.28
N LYS A 14 -0.77 -1.03 0.27
CA LYS A 14 0.29 -1.86 0.82
C LYS A 14 0.20 -3.24 0.19
N GLY A 15 1.33 -3.83 -0.14
CA GLY A 15 1.37 -5.15 -0.76
C GLY A 15 2.72 -5.81 -0.60
N ASP A 16 2.71 -7.12 -0.37
CA ASP A 16 3.87 -7.99 -0.31
C ASP A 16 3.48 -9.36 -0.88
N PRO A 17 4.41 -10.29 -1.09
CA PRO A 17 4.08 -11.65 -1.50
C PRO A 17 3.04 -12.29 -0.58
N PRO A 18 2.26 -13.26 -1.08
CA PRO A 18 1.24 -13.94 -0.29
C PRO A 18 1.76 -14.42 1.07
N GLY A 19 1.03 -14.06 2.14
CA GLY A 19 1.38 -14.42 3.52
C GLY A 19 2.47 -13.56 4.17
N GLN A 20 3.02 -12.53 3.49
CA GLN A 20 4.13 -11.72 4.01
C GLN A 20 3.74 -10.25 4.27
N LEU A 21 2.52 -9.84 3.91
CA LEU A 21 2.08 -8.45 4.09
C LEU A 21 1.84 -8.09 5.56
N VAL A 22 1.28 -9.02 6.33
CA VAL A 22 0.87 -8.80 7.71
C VAL A 22 1.56 -9.78 8.63
N HIS A 23 2.22 -9.28 9.67
CA HIS A 23 2.70 -10.07 10.79
C HIS A 23 1.72 -9.94 11.95
N ILE A 24 1.29 -11.07 12.52
CA ILE A 24 0.44 -11.13 13.72
C ILE A 24 1.38 -11.08 14.92
N VAL A 25 1.35 -9.95 15.63
CA VAL A 25 2.16 -9.74 16.83
C VAL A 25 1.55 -10.48 18.03
N ASP A 26 0.23 -10.35 18.19
CA ASP A 26 -0.59 -11.04 19.18
C ASP A 26 -2.06 -11.09 18.72
N ASP A 27 -2.98 -11.55 19.60
CA ASP A 27 -4.40 -11.75 19.28
C ASP A 27 -5.14 -10.46 18.87
N THR A 28 -4.59 -9.28 19.18
CA THR A 28 -5.22 -7.97 18.95
C THR A 28 -4.32 -7.01 18.19
N THR A 29 -3.09 -7.41 17.84
CA THR A 29 -2.10 -6.52 17.26
C THR A 29 -1.48 -7.11 16.00
N ILE A 30 -1.45 -6.31 14.95
CA ILE A 30 -0.78 -6.64 13.69
C ILE A 30 0.28 -5.61 13.34
N ALA A 31 1.28 -6.02 12.56
CA ALA A 31 2.31 -5.16 12.02
C ALA A 31 2.36 -5.28 10.49
N ILE A 32 2.51 -4.15 9.82
CA ILE A 32 2.66 -4.05 8.36
C ILE A 32 3.95 -3.28 8.09
N ALA A 33 4.86 -3.91 7.35
CA ALA A 33 6.13 -3.29 7.00
C ALA A 33 5.94 -2.12 6.02
N GLU A 34 6.72 -1.07 6.17
CA GLU A 34 6.90 -0.09 5.10
C GLU A 34 7.90 -0.60 4.07
N ARG A 35 7.56 -0.41 2.80
CA ARG A 35 8.39 -0.77 1.66
C ARG A 35 8.77 0.49 0.88
N PRO A 36 9.93 0.50 0.22
CA PRO A 36 10.29 1.59 -0.68
C PRO A 36 9.19 1.87 -1.71
N GLY A 37 8.91 3.14 -1.95
CA GLY A 37 7.85 3.56 -2.84
C GLY A 37 8.05 5.00 -3.33
N ASN A 38 6.96 5.73 -3.50
CA ASN A 38 6.96 7.11 -4.02
C ASN A 38 7.46 8.16 -3.01
N ARG A 39 7.91 7.75 -1.81
CA ARG A 39 8.37 8.59 -0.69
C ARG A 39 7.29 9.55 -0.14
N ARG A 40 6.04 9.35 -0.49
CA ARG A 40 4.93 10.05 0.15
C ARG A 40 4.62 9.38 1.48
N VAL A 41 4.71 10.16 2.54
CA VAL A 41 4.55 9.69 3.92
C VAL A 41 3.33 10.32 4.59
N ASP A 42 2.41 10.85 3.80
CA ASP A 42 1.21 11.56 4.28
C ASP A 42 0.42 10.73 5.30
N GLY A 43 0.19 9.44 5.00
CA GLY A 43 -0.50 8.54 5.92
C GLY A 43 0.25 8.32 7.24
N TYR A 44 1.57 8.39 7.26
CA TYR A 44 2.36 8.29 8.51
C TYR A 44 2.34 9.60 9.30
N HIS A 45 2.40 10.75 8.63
CA HIS A 45 2.19 12.02 9.30
C HIS A 45 0.80 12.08 9.95
N ASN A 46 -0.23 11.56 9.27
CA ASN A 46 -1.57 11.46 9.84
C ASN A 46 -1.56 10.61 11.13
N VAL A 47 -0.92 9.44 11.11
CA VAL A 47 -0.84 8.55 12.29
C VAL A 47 -0.17 9.21 13.49
N LEU A 48 0.82 10.09 13.27
CA LEU A 48 1.50 10.80 14.36
C LEU A 48 0.60 11.81 15.08
N VAL A 49 -0.40 12.38 14.39
CA VAL A 49 -1.31 13.39 14.96
C VAL A 49 -2.69 12.80 15.27
N ASN A 50 -3.13 11.80 14.51
CA ASN A 50 -4.37 11.07 14.69
C ASN A 50 -4.13 9.58 14.44
N PRO A 51 -4.01 8.76 15.48
CA PRO A 51 -3.63 7.35 15.36
C PRO A 51 -4.74 6.45 14.79
N ARG A 52 -5.85 6.98 14.33
CA ARG A 52 -6.96 6.20 13.77
C ARG A 52 -6.63 5.72 12.36
N VAL A 53 -6.83 4.40 12.12
CA VAL A 53 -6.61 3.78 10.82
C VAL A 53 -7.76 2.87 10.44
N GLY A 54 -8.02 2.80 9.13
CA GLY A 54 -8.90 1.80 8.53
C GLY A 54 -8.12 1.01 7.48
N LEU A 55 -8.11 -0.31 7.61
CA LEU A 55 -7.49 -1.23 6.67
C LEU A 55 -8.58 -1.98 5.90
N ASN A 56 -8.38 -2.15 4.61
CA ASN A 56 -9.26 -2.94 3.76
C ASN A 56 -8.42 -3.94 2.95
N PHE A 57 -8.54 -5.20 3.28
CA PHE A 57 -7.75 -6.27 2.68
C PHE A 57 -8.46 -6.86 1.47
N PHE A 58 -7.75 -6.89 0.36
CA PHE A 58 -8.17 -7.51 -0.90
C PHE A 58 -7.38 -8.79 -1.10
N VAL A 59 -8.08 -9.91 -1.25
CA VAL A 59 -7.46 -11.18 -1.59
C VAL A 59 -7.83 -11.50 -3.04
N PRO A 60 -6.86 -11.59 -3.95
CA PRO A 60 -7.14 -11.87 -5.36
C PRO A 60 -8.04 -13.10 -5.55
N GLY A 61 -9.06 -12.95 -6.38
CA GLY A 61 -10.05 -13.99 -6.63
C GLY A 61 -11.17 -14.13 -5.58
N ARG A 62 -11.05 -13.48 -4.41
CA ARG A 62 -12.15 -13.41 -3.44
C ARG A 62 -13.01 -12.17 -3.66
N GLY A 63 -14.31 -12.34 -3.56
CA GLY A 63 -15.23 -11.21 -3.67
C GLY A 63 -15.42 -10.42 -2.37
N ASP A 64 -15.33 -11.09 -1.22
CA ASP A 64 -15.40 -10.46 0.09
C ASP A 64 -14.07 -9.77 0.45
N THR A 65 -14.15 -8.76 1.31
CA THR A 65 -12.98 -8.09 1.88
C THR A 65 -12.99 -8.19 3.39
N LEU A 66 -11.80 -8.23 3.99
CA LEU A 66 -11.63 -8.10 5.43
C LEU A 66 -11.32 -6.64 5.76
N ARG A 67 -12.06 -6.07 6.70
CA ARG A 67 -11.80 -4.73 7.23
C ARG A 67 -11.34 -4.79 8.66
N ILE A 68 -10.36 -3.96 8.98
CA ILE A 68 -9.86 -3.75 10.33
C ILE A 68 -9.86 -2.24 10.59
N ASN A 69 -10.47 -1.83 11.68
CA ASN A 69 -10.34 -0.49 12.23
C ASN A 69 -9.59 -0.55 13.55
N GLY A 70 -8.75 0.45 13.81
CA GLY A 70 -7.96 0.45 15.03
C GLY A 70 -7.12 1.68 15.21
N ARG A 71 -6.17 1.55 16.13
CA ARG A 71 -5.18 2.58 16.45
C ARG A 71 -3.81 2.14 15.98
N ALA A 72 -3.12 3.01 15.28
CA ALA A 72 -1.80 2.71 14.76
C ALA A 72 -0.71 3.51 15.47
N ARG A 73 0.47 2.95 15.47
CA ARG A 73 1.72 3.62 15.83
C ARG A 73 2.83 3.21 14.87
N LEU A 74 3.81 4.07 14.71
CA LEU A 74 4.99 3.81 13.90
C LEU A 74 6.12 3.27 14.78
N VAL A 75 6.77 2.21 14.31
CA VAL A 75 7.85 1.54 15.02
C VAL A 75 9.02 1.32 14.06
N SER A 76 10.23 1.69 14.48
CA SER A 76 11.46 1.50 13.70
C SER A 76 12.34 0.36 14.21
N ASP A 77 12.00 -0.21 15.38
CA ASP A 77 12.71 -1.34 15.97
C ASP A 77 11.77 -2.12 16.90
N ALA A 78 11.74 -3.44 16.76
CA ALA A 78 11.01 -4.37 17.62
C ALA A 78 11.46 -5.82 17.32
N ASP A 79 11.25 -6.73 18.27
CA ASP A 79 11.66 -8.13 18.18
C ASP A 79 11.08 -8.87 16.96
N PHE A 80 9.95 -8.40 16.41
CA PHE A 80 9.31 -8.98 15.24
C PHE A 80 9.85 -8.47 13.89
N PHE A 81 10.80 -7.54 13.85
CA PHE A 81 11.29 -6.95 12.57
C PHE A 81 11.89 -8.01 11.64
N GLU A 82 12.56 -9.03 12.18
CA GLU A 82 13.06 -10.15 11.37
C GLU A 82 11.93 -10.90 10.64
N ALA A 83 10.74 -11.00 11.23
CA ALA A 83 9.57 -11.63 10.59
C ALA A 83 8.98 -10.77 9.46
N LEU A 84 9.36 -9.51 9.36
CA LEU A 84 8.95 -8.59 8.29
C LEU A 84 9.92 -8.55 7.11
N VAL A 85 11.02 -9.31 7.16
CA VAL A 85 11.99 -9.37 6.05
C VAL A 85 11.39 -10.07 4.85
N VAL A 86 11.46 -9.42 3.68
CA VAL A 86 10.99 -9.97 2.41
C VAL A 86 12.12 -9.92 1.39
N LYS A 87 12.46 -11.07 0.78
CA LYS A 87 13.55 -11.19 -0.20
C LYS A 87 14.88 -10.60 0.29
N GLY A 88 15.16 -10.71 1.59
CA GLY A 88 16.38 -10.17 2.21
C GLY A 88 16.36 -8.67 2.51
N HIS A 89 15.24 -7.97 2.23
CA HIS A 89 15.09 -6.54 2.53
C HIS A 89 14.41 -6.33 3.88
N HIS A 90 15.13 -5.69 4.79
CA HIS A 90 14.61 -5.27 6.10
C HIS A 90 13.79 -3.98 5.96
N PRO A 91 12.62 -3.88 6.57
CA PRO A 91 11.90 -2.61 6.63
C PRO A 91 12.59 -1.65 7.59
N ILE A 92 12.57 -0.36 7.26
CA ILE A 92 13.05 0.69 8.16
C ILE A 92 11.97 1.15 9.15
N LEU A 93 10.71 0.80 8.86
CA LEU A 93 9.54 1.24 9.62
C LEU A 93 8.44 0.19 9.50
N ALA A 94 7.68 0.02 10.57
CA ALA A 94 6.44 -0.75 10.56
C ALA A 94 5.27 0.08 11.12
N LEU A 95 4.11 -0.07 10.50
CA LEU A 95 2.83 0.37 11.03
C LEU A 95 2.28 -0.74 11.93
N VAL A 96 2.27 -0.52 13.23
CA VAL A 96 1.69 -1.44 14.21
C VAL A 96 0.28 -0.99 14.53
N VAL A 97 -0.69 -1.87 14.37
CA VAL A 97 -2.12 -1.58 14.54
C VAL A 97 -2.69 -2.42 15.68
N GLU A 98 -3.17 -1.75 16.71
CA GLU A 98 -4.04 -2.30 17.74
C GLU A 98 -5.47 -2.35 17.19
N ILE A 99 -6.03 -3.55 17.11
CA ILE A 99 -7.30 -3.83 16.44
C ILE A 99 -8.44 -3.51 17.40
N GLU A 100 -9.36 -2.65 16.98
CA GLU A 100 -10.60 -2.35 17.73
C GLU A 100 -11.82 -3.06 17.11
N GLU A 101 -11.82 -3.22 15.78
CA GLU A 101 -12.91 -3.89 15.05
C GLU A 101 -12.36 -4.72 13.89
N VAL A 102 -12.93 -5.91 13.72
CA VAL A 102 -12.69 -6.77 12.54
C VAL A 102 -14.02 -7.23 11.99
N PHE A 103 -14.23 -7.07 10.68
CA PHE A 103 -15.44 -7.55 10.04
C PHE A 103 -15.26 -7.80 8.53
N TYR A 104 -16.06 -8.71 8.00
CA TYR A 104 -16.13 -8.93 6.56
C TYR A 104 -17.10 -7.99 5.88
N HIS A 105 -16.74 -7.57 4.67
CA HIS A 105 -17.60 -6.80 3.78
C HIS A 105 -18.06 -7.67 2.61
N CYS A 106 -19.30 -7.43 2.15
CA CYS A 106 -19.91 -8.25 1.11
C CYS A 106 -19.22 -8.13 -0.25
N ALA A 107 -19.35 -9.18 -1.06
CA ALA A 107 -18.78 -9.28 -2.40
C ALA A 107 -19.47 -8.41 -3.48
N LYS A 108 -20.58 -7.75 -3.18
CA LYS A 108 -21.43 -7.11 -4.22
C LYS A 108 -20.71 -6.05 -5.05
N ALA A 109 -19.77 -5.30 -4.47
CA ALA A 109 -19.00 -4.28 -5.20
C ALA A 109 -18.11 -4.94 -6.25
N PHE A 110 -17.36 -5.97 -5.88
CA PHE A 110 -16.44 -6.69 -6.79
C PHE A 110 -17.18 -7.48 -7.85
N MET A 111 -18.36 -8.03 -7.50
CA MET A 111 -19.21 -8.70 -8.48
C MET A 111 -19.73 -7.70 -9.54
N ARG A 112 -20.21 -6.52 -9.12
CA ARG A 112 -20.69 -5.50 -10.06
C ARG A 112 -19.59 -4.92 -10.94
N SER A 113 -18.38 -4.73 -10.40
CA SER A 113 -17.25 -4.21 -11.16
C SER A 113 -16.52 -5.27 -11.97
N GLN A 114 -16.87 -6.54 -11.81
CA GLN A 114 -16.16 -7.67 -12.42
C GLN A 114 -14.64 -7.63 -12.12
N LEU A 115 -14.26 -7.16 -10.91
CA LEU A 115 -12.89 -6.83 -10.55
C LEU A 115 -11.91 -8.00 -10.75
N TRP A 116 -12.37 -9.24 -10.55
CA TRP A 116 -11.55 -10.44 -10.68
C TRP A 116 -11.81 -11.21 -11.99
N GLN A 117 -12.31 -10.53 -13.04
CA GLN A 117 -12.51 -11.07 -14.36
C GLN A 117 -11.54 -10.39 -15.35
N PRO A 118 -10.31 -10.90 -15.52
CA PRO A 118 -9.27 -10.27 -16.33
C PRO A 118 -9.69 -10.02 -17.79
N GLU A 119 -10.58 -10.86 -18.32
CA GLU A 119 -11.15 -10.73 -19.67
C GLU A 119 -11.99 -9.46 -19.87
N THR A 120 -12.43 -8.82 -18.77
CA THR A 120 -13.19 -7.56 -18.83
C THR A 120 -12.31 -6.32 -18.69
N TRP A 121 -11.04 -6.49 -18.34
CA TRP A 121 -10.15 -5.37 -18.07
C TRP A 121 -9.72 -4.67 -19.36
N GLN A 122 -9.64 -3.37 -19.30
CA GLN A 122 -9.22 -2.53 -20.42
C GLN A 122 -8.13 -1.55 -19.93
N PRO A 123 -6.92 -2.04 -19.57
CA PRO A 123 -5.87 -1.19 -19.02
C PRO A 123 -5.44 -0.07 -19.98
N ASP A 124 -5.57 -0.30 -21.29
CA ASP A 124 -5.12 0.64 -22.33
C ASP A 124 -6.08 1.82 -22.59
N VAL A 125 -7.23 1.88 -21.88
CA VAL A 125 -8.12 3.06 -21.95
C VAL A 125 -7.50 4.28 -21.25
N LEU A 126 -6.53 4.07 -20.38
CA LEU A 126 -5.78 5.13 -19.71
C LEU A 126 -4.41 5.33 -20.36
N PRO A 127 -3.90 6.56 -20.41
CA PRO A 127 -2.51 6.79 -20.78
C PRO A 127 -1.54 6.02 -19.87
N SER A 128 -0.34 5.76 -20.36
CA SER A 128 0.72 5.14 -19.54
C SER A 128 1.03 6.00 -18.29
N VAL A 129 1.51 5.35 -17.22
CA VAL A 129 1.95 6.07 -16.00
C VAL A 129 3.00 7.12 -16.33
N ALA A 130 3.89 6.86 -17.28
CA ALA A 130 4.87 7.81 -17.77
C ALA A 130 4.22 9.05 -18.40
N ALA A 131 3.21 8.86 -19.25
CA ALA A 131 2.49 9.95 -19.88
C ALA A 131 1.71 10.79 -18.86
N ILE A 132 1.05 10.13 -17.88
CA ILE A 132 0.35 10.81 -16.78
C ILE A 132 1.36 11.62 -15.94
N SER A 133 2.50 11.02 -15.57
CA SER A 133 3.55 11.69 -14.79
C SER A 133 4.07 12.93 -15.51
N LYS A 134 4.38 12.83 -16.81
CA LYS A 134 4.84 13.98 -17.60
C LYS A 134 3.80 15.08 -17.73
N ALA A 135 2.51 14.73 -17.85
CA ALA A 135 1.42 15.68 -17.95
C ALA A 135 1.15 16.40 -16.61
N THR A 136 1.32 15.72 -15.48
CA THR A 136 1.09 16.30 -14.14
C THR A 136 2.28 17.09 -13.61
N ILE A 137 3.49 16.84 -14.12
CA ILE A 137 4.72 17.56 -13.78
C ILE A 137 5.39 18.02 -15.10
N PRO A 138 4.84 19.06 -15.76
CA PRO A 138 5.33 19.48 -17.09
C PRO A 138 6.80 19.88 -17.11
N ASP A 139 7.26 20.50 -16.00
CA ASP A 139 8.64 20.98 -15.83
C ASP A 139 9.62 19.88 -15.37
N SER A 140 9.17 18.62 -15.28
CA SER A 140 10.07 17.49 -15.00
C SER A 140 11.19 17.45 -16.05
N PRO A 141 12.48 17.29 -15.64
CA PRO A 141 13.60 17.24 -16.56
C PRO A 141 13.60 15.97 -17.44
N GLU A 142 12.90 14.92 -16.98
CA GLU A 142 12.85 13.65 -17.72
C GLU A 142 11.96 13.77 -18.95
N THR A 143 12.43 13.18 -20.06
CA THR A 143 11.61 13.01 -21.27
C THR A 143 10.58 11.91 -21.08
N LEU A 144 9.53 11.88 -21.92
CA LEU A 144 8.57 10.79 -21.91
C LEU A 144 9.23 9.43 -22.10
N GLU A 145 10.19 9.32 -23.03
CA GLU A 145 10.94 8.08 -23.30
C GLU A 145 11.72 7.62 -22.05
N GLN A 146 12.35 8.54 -21.33
CA GLN A 146 13.06 8.24 -20.08
C GLN A 146 12.11 7.75 -19.00
N LEU A 147 10.92 8.33 -18.88
CA LEU A 147 9.88 7.89 -17.94
C LEU A 147 9.31 6.53 -18.33
N GLU A 148 9.09 6.26 -19.61
CA GLU A 148 8.66 4.94 -20.09
C GLU A 148 9.69 3.85 -19.80
N ALA A 149 10.96 4.14 -20.01
CA ALA A 149 12.05 3.23 -19.65
C ALA A 149 12.12 3.00 -18.12
N TYR A 150 11.92 4.04 -17.33
CA TYR A 150 11.90 3.95 -15.86
C TYR A 150 10.75 3.09 -15.35
N TYR A 151 9.53 3.30 -15.85
CA TYR A 151 8.33 2.53 -15.42
C TYR A 151 8.22 1.14 -16.06
N GLY A 152 9.24 0.70 -16.82
CA GLY A 152 9.33 -0.63 -17.40
C GLY A 152 9.95 -1.68 -16.46
N GLN A 153 10.70 -2.61 -17.05
CA GLN A 153 11.30 -3.76 -16.35
C GLN A 153 12.20 -3.36 -15.15
N ALA A 154 12.90 -2.25 -15.24
CA ALA A 154 13.75 -1.77 -14.15
C ALA A 154 12.94 -1.40 -12.88
N TYR A 155 11.75 -0.84 -13.07
CA TYR A 155 10.83 -0.52 -11.97
C TYR A 155 10.37 -1.79 -11.25
N GLU A 156 9.97 -2.82 -12.00
CA GLU A 156 9.54 -4.11 -11.44
C GLU A 156 10.66 -4.80 -10.66
N GLN A 157 11.90 -4.72 -11.14
CA GLN A 157 13.05 -5.31 -10.47
C GLN A 157 13.46 -4.53 -9.22
N GLY A 158 13.15 -3.24 -9.16
CA GLY A 158 13.54 -2.33 -8.09
C GLY A 158 12.54 -2.16 -6.95
N ILE A 159 11.43 -2.92 -6.90
CA ILE A 159 10.33 -2.68 -5.93
C ILE A 159 10.70 -2.82 -4.46
N TYR A 160 11.83 -3.43 -4.12
CA TYR A 160 12.38 -3.52 -2.77
C TYR A 160 13.68 -2.73 -2.61
N SER A 161 14.19 -2.06 -3.65
CA SER A 161 15.42 -1.29 -3.57
C SER A 161 15.15 0.16 -3.16
N GLU A 162 16.04 0.71 -2.33
CA GLU A 162 15.99 2.12 -1.92
C GLU A 162 16.57 3.06 -2.98
N THR A 163 17.23 2.50 -4.00
CA THR A 163 17.91 3.25 -5.05
C THR A 163 16.94 3.76 -6.11
N ARG A 164 16.89 5.09 -6.22
CA ARG A 164 16.57 5.79 -7.46
C ARG A 164 17.86 6.17 -8.16
#